data_9b52b076a6c9ced4215a2df73868a880
#
_entry.id   9b52b076a6c9ced4215a2df73868a880
#
_cell.length_a   1.000
_cell.length_b   1.000
_cell.length_c   1.000
_cell.angle_alpha   90.00
_cell.angle_beta   90.00
_cell.angle_gamma   90.00
#
_symmetry.space_group_name_H-M   'P 1'
#
loop_
_entity.id
_entity.type
_entity.pdbx_description
1 polymer ?
#
loop_
_entity_poly.entity_id
_entity_poly.type
_entity_poly.pdbx_seq_one_letter_code
_entity_poly.pdbx_strand_id
1 'polypeptide(L)'
;MKQEFRKNDNKRNFRKNSNKNFKNEKQLEENEYDDIVEGRNAVLELLDSDRDINKIFVQSGERHGSINKIIAIAKENKVVVTEVEKSKLDFMSKTKNHQGVIAVVPPFNYCEVEDILEYAKSKNEDVFILILDGIEDPHN
;
A
#
# COMPACT_ATOMS: atom_id res chain seq x y z
N MET A 1 39.37 6.04 -46.19
CA MET A 1 39.51 5.21 -44.98
C MET A 1 39.25 6.05 -43.75
N LYS A 2 37.97 6.40 -43.45
CA LYS A 2 37.52 7.11 -42.20
C LYS A 2 35.99 7.17 -42.15
N GLN A 3 35.31 6.06 -41.87
CA GLN A 3 33.85 6.07 -41.54
C GLN A 3 33.41 4.82 -40.76
N GLU A 4 34.05 4.48 -39.66
CA GLU A 4 33.58 3.31 -38.88
C GLU A 4 33.50 3.52 -37.33
N PHE A 5 33.65 4.74 -36.83
CA PHE A 5 33.71 4.94 -35.36
C PHE A 5 32.52 5.67 -34.70
N ARG A 6 31.38 5.85 -35.40
CA ARG A 6 30.22 6.58 -34.81
C ARG A 6 29.01 5.75 -34.40
N LYS A 7 29.06 4.41 -34.56
CA LYS A 7 27.87 3.56 -34.24
C LYS A 7 27.82 2.99 -32.82
N ASN A 8 28.89 3.16 -32.01
CA ASN A 8 28.93 2.48 -30.71
C ASN A 8 28.54 3.36 -29.50
N ASP A 9 28.56 4.68 -29.64
CA ASP A 9 28.24 5.58 -28.52
C ASP A 9 26.74 5.73 -28.28
N ASN A 10 25.93 5.57 -29.34
CA ASN A 10 24.46 5.67 -29.19
C ASN A 10 23.83 4.48 -28.47
N LYS A 11 24.40 3.27 -28.55
CA LYS A 11 23.93 2.11 -27.80
C LYS A 11 24.26 2.15 -26.31
N ARG A 12 25.38 2.78 -25.94
CA ARG A 12 25.76 2.95 -24.50
C ARG A 12 24.92 4.01 -23.80
N ASN A 13 24.53 5.07 -24.50
CA ASN A 13 23.66 6.11 -23.95
C ASN A 13 22.19 5.65 -23.82
N PHE A 14 21.70 4.81 -24.74
CA PHE A 14 20.34 4.26 -24.65
C PHE A 14 20.20 3.29 -23.46
N ARG A 15 21.22 2.44 -23.19
CA ARG A 15 21.22 1.53 -22.02
C ARG A 15 21.38 2.27 -20.69
N LYS A 16 22.09 3.39 -20.65
CA LYS A 16 22.22 4.20 -19.42
C LYS A 16 20.93 4.97 -19.08
N ASN A 17 20.21 5.43 -20.09
CA ASN A 17 18.92 6.13 -19.88
C ASN A 17 17.80 5.17 -19.48
N SER A 18 17.71 3.98 -20.07
CA SER A 18 16.73 2.97 -19.67
C SER A 18 16.97 2.50 -18.23
N ASN A 19 18.21 2.29 -17.81
CA ASN A 19 18.52 1.93 -16.42
C ASN A 19 18.26 3.05 -15.39
N LYS A 20 18.33 4.32 -15.80
CA LYS A 20 17.98 5.46 -14.93
C LYS A 20 16.47 5.60 -14.76
N ASN A 21 15.71 5.40 -15.83
CA ASN A 21 14.24 5.42 -15.75
C ASN A 21 13.71 4.24 -14.94
N PHE A 22 14.23 3.02 -15.13
CA PHE A 22 13.87 1.85 -14.32
C PHE A 22 14.19 2.02 -12.82
N LYS A 23 15.28 2.71 -12.46
CA LYS A 23 15.60 3.00 -11.05
C LYS A 23 14.69 4.08 -10.47
N ASN A 24 14.34 5.10 -11.25
CA ASN A 24 13.41 6.14 -10.80
C ASN A 24 11.97 5.63 -10.67
N GLU A 25 11.51 4.78 -11.59
CA GLU A 25 10.21 4.12 -11.49
C GLU A 25 10.15 3.17 -10.27
N LYS A 26 11.22 2.41 -9.99
CA LYS A 26 11.30 1.58 -8.78
C LYS A 26 11.27 2.40 -7.48
N GLN A 27 11.97 3.53 -7.42
CA GLN A 27 11.97 4.40 -6.24
C GLN A 27 10.65 5.15 -6.05
N LEU A 28 9.94 5.48 -7.14
CA LEU A 28 8.61 6.08 -7.08
C LEU A 28 7.56 5.04 -6.64
N GLU A 29 7.67 3.79 -7.10
CA GLU A 29 6.79 2.70 -6.65
C GLU A 29 7.05 2.28 -5.19
N GLU A 30 8.29 2.33 -4.71
CA GLU A 30 8.63 2.03 -3.30
C GLU A 30 8.04 3.04 -2.32
N ASN A 31 7.89 4.32 -2.70
CA ASN A 31 7.28 5.36 -1.86
C ASN A 31 5.73 5.39 -1.96
N GLU A 32 5.13 4.78 -2.99
CA GLU A 32 3.68 4.79 -3.19
C GLU A 32 2.93 3.78 -2.31
N TYR A 33 3.67 2.82 -1.70
CA TYR A 33 3.08 1.70 -0.93
C TYR A 33 3.60 1.63 0.51
N ASP A 34 3.95 2.77 1.11
CA ASP A 34 4.47 2.79 2.48
C ASP A 34 3.44 2.33 3.51
N ASP A 35 2.14 2.63 3.30
CA ASP A 35 1.05 2.21 4.16
C ASP A 35 0.19 1.15 3.49
N ILE A 36 0.44 -0.11 3.83
CA ILE A 36 -0.31 -1.26 3.30
C ILE A 36 -0.88 -2.12 4.43
N VAL A 37 -2.03 -2.71 4.14
CA VAL A 37 -2.64 -3.77 4.94
C VAL A 37 -2.67 -5.04 4.10
N GLU A 38 -2.08 -6.12 4.59
CA GLU A 38 -1.94 -7.38 3.85
C GLU A 38 -2.60 -8.56 4.57
N GLY A 39 -3.14 -9.47 3.77
CA GLY A 39 -3.87 -10.64 4.28
C GLY A 39 -5.38 -10.47 4.26
N ARG A 40 -6.08 -11.59 4.09
CA ARG A 40 -7.53 -11.60 3.83
C ARG A 40 -8.35 -11.07 4.99
N ASN A 41 -8.04 -11.46 6.21
CA ASN A 41 -8.80 -11.05 7.39
C ASN A 41 -8.57 -9.58 7.68
N ALA A 42 -7.31 -9.12 7.65
CA ALA A 42 -6.97 -7.72 7.88
C ALA A 42 -7.63 -6.78 6.86
N VAL A 43 -7.67 -7.18 5.57
CA VAL A 43 -8.36 -6.40 4.53
C VAL A 43 -9.88 -6.42 4.69
N LEU A 44 -10.47 -7.52 5.19
CA LEU A 44 -11.90 -7.55 5.50
C LEU A 44 -12.26 -6.62 6.66
N GLU A 45 -11.47 -6.64 7.74
CA GLU A 45 -11.63 -5.72 8.88
C GLU A 45 -11.44 -4.26 8.47
N LEU A 46 -10.45 -4.00 7.60
CA LEU A 46 -10.24 -2.68 7.05
C LEU A 46 -11.45 -2.18 6.24
N LEU A 47 -12.07 -3.05 5.44
CA LEU A 47 -13.27 -2.72 4.65
C LEU A 47 -14.51 -2.49 5.51
N ASP A 48 -14.54 -3.06 6.73
CA ASP A 48 -15.61 -2.89 7.72
C ASP A 48 -15.35 -1.68 8.64
N SER A 49 -14.17 -1.09 8.57
CA SER A 49 -13.81 0.11 9.33
C SER A 49 -14.12 1.39 8.57
N ASP A 50 -14.15 2.53 9.28
CA ASP A 50 -14.32 3.87 8.68
C ASP A 50 -13.01 4.41 8.06
N ARG A 51 -11.96 3.60 7.95
CA ARG A 51 -10.67 4.03 7.41
C ARG A 51 -10.70 4.09 5.89
N ASP A 52 -10.16 5.17 5.33
CA ASP A 52 -10.04 5.33 3.89
C ASP A 52 -9.12 4.27 3.26
N ILE A 53 -9.50 3.80 2.08
CA ILE A 53 -8.73 2.84 1.28
C ILE A 53 -8.50 3.43 -0.10
N ASN A 54 -7.24 3.64 -0.46
CA ASN A 54 -6.88 4.16 -1.77
C ASN A 54 -7.14 3.16 -2.89
N LYS A 55 -6.73 1.90 -2.67
CA LYS A 55 -6.81 0.82 -3.67
C LYS A 55 -6.61 -0.54 -3.03
N ILE A 56 -7.22 -1.56 -3.61
CA ILE A 56 -6.98 -2.97 -3.24
C ILE A 56 -6.38 -3.71 -4.44
N PHE A 57 -5.27 -4.39 -4.21
CA PHE A 57 -4.67 -5.31 -5.16
C PHE A 57 -5.06 -6.74 -4.82
N VAL A 58 -5.53 -7.49 -5.81
CA VAL A 58 -5.87 -8.91 -5.66
C VAL A 58 -5.10 -9.74 -6.69
N GLN A 59 -4.72 -10.94 -6.30
CA GLN A 59 -4.04 -11.86 -7.18
C GLN A 59 -4.95 -12.25 -8.35
N SER A 60 -4.42 -12.19 -9.58
CA SER A 60 -5.08 -12.71 -10.78
C SER A 60 -5.12 -14.25 -10.77
N GLY A 61 -6.13 -14.82 -11.40
CA GLY A 61 -6.31 -16.28 -11.52
C GLY A 61 -7.42 -16.83 -10.65
N GLU A 62 -7.29 -18.06 -10.16
CA GLU A 62 -8.31 -18.71 -9.35
C GLU A 62 -8.52 -17.99 -8.02
N ARG A 63 -9.76 -17.57 -7.78
CA ARG A 63 -10.17 -16.84 -6.59
C ARG A 63 -10.85 -17.80 -5.63
N HIS A 64 -10.22 -18.06 -4.50
CA HIS A 64 -10.76 -18.93 -3.47
C HIS A 64 -11.32 -18.15 -2.28
N GLY A 65 -12.49 -18.59 -1.79
CA GLY A 65 -13.04 -18.18 -0.50
C GLY A 65 -13.24 -16.67 -0.34
N SER A 66 -12.57 -16.10 0.66
CA SER A 66 -12.79 -14.71 1.10
C SER A 66 -12.37 -13.62 0.10
N ILE A 67 -11.58 -13.93 -0.93
CA ILE A 67 -11.20 -12.92 -1.95
C ILE A 67 -12.43 -12.41 -2.70
N ASN A 68 -13.38 -13.29 -3.06
CA ASN A 68 -14.62 -12.87 -3.73
C ASN A 68 -15.48 -11.97 -2.81
N LYS A 69 -15.51 -12.26 -1.50
CA LYS A 69 -16.17 -11.42 -0.51
C LYS A 69 -15.53 -10.04 -0.41
N ILE A 70 -14.18 -9.99 -0.36
CA ILE A 70 -13.42 -8.72 -0.36
C ILE A 70 -13.77 -7.88 -1.59
N ILE A 71 -13.78 -8.48 -2.79
CA ILE A 71 -14.10 -7.77 -4.04
C ILE A 71 -15.54 -7.24 -4.02
N ALA A 72 -16.49 -8.00 -3.48
CA ALA A 72 -17.88 -7.58 -3.39
C ALA A 72 -18.04 -6.37 -2.47
N ILE A 73 -17.51 -6.43 -1.24
CA ILE A 73 -17.56 -5.33 -0.27
C ILE A 73 -16.79 -4.10 -0.79
N ALA A 74 -15.61 -4.30 -1.38
CA ALA A 74 -14.86 -3.20 -1.97
C ALA A 74 -15.64 -2.45 -3.06
N LYS A 75 -16.42 -3.16 -3.88
CA LYS A 75 -17.30 -2.55 -4.88
C LYS A 75 -18.46 -1.77 -4.24
N GLU A 76 -19.06 -2.30 -3.19
CA GLU A 76 -20.12 -1.61 -2.42
C GLU A 76 -19.56 -0.31 -1.81
N ASN A 77 -18.38 -0.35 -1.25
CA ASN A 77 -17.67 0.80 -0.69
C ASN A 77 -17.01 1.71 -1.76
N LYS A 78 -17.19 1.42 -3.06
CA LYS A 78 -16.61 2.16 -4.20
C LYS A 78 -15.06 2.22 -4.18
N VAL A 79 -14.42 1.26 -3.55
CA VAL A 79 -12.97 1.12 -3.52
C VAL A 79 -12.48 0.49 -4.84
N VAL A 80 -11.41 1.06 -5.40
CA VAL A 80 -10.79 0.55 -6.63
C VAL A 80 -10.10 -0.78 -6.37
N VAL A 81 -10.50 -1.83 -7.10
CA VAL A 81 -9.84 -3.14 -7.06
C VAL A 81 -9.08 -3.39 -8.36
N THR A 82 -7.80 -3.73 -8.24
CA THR A 82 -6.92 -4.03 -9.38
C THR A 82 -6.39 -5.46 -9.27
N GLU A 83 -6.53 -6.22 -10.35
CA GLU A 83 -5.94 -7.56 -10.45
C GLU A 83 -4.48 -7.45 -10.88
N VAL A 84 -3.62 -8.18 -10.18
CA VAL A 84 -2.18 -8.21 -10.45
C VAL A 84 -1.62 -9.62 -10.35
N GLU A 85 -0.46 -9.85 -10.95
CA GLU A 85 0.25 -11.11 -10.78
C GLU A 85 0.76 -11.27 -9.34
N LYS A 86 0.92 -12.53 -8.91
CA LYS A 86 1.45 -12.85 -7.58
C LYS A 86 2.81 -12.19 -7.32
N SER A 87 3.67 -12.14 -8.33
CA SER A 87 4.99 -11.50 -8.27
C SER A 87 4.94 -10.04 -7.82
N LYS A 88 3.91 -9.29 -8.24
CA LYS A 88 3.70 -7.91 -7.81
C LYS A 88 3.28 -7.83 -6.34
N LEU A 89 2.40 -8.71 -5.89
CA LEU A 89 2.03 -8.78 -4.47
C LEU A 89 3.22 -9.20 -3.60
N ASP A 90 4.01 -10.19 -4.03
CA ASP A 90 5.24 -10.61 -3.35
C ASP A 90 6.27 -9.48 -3.23
N PHE A 91 6.31 -8.58 -4.22
CA PHE A 91 7.18 -7.39 -4.21
C PHE A 91 6.69 -6.34 -3.22
N MET A 92 5.39 -6.05 -3.20
CA MET A 92 4.77 -5.05 -2.32
C MET A 92 4.71 -5.51 -0.85
N SER A 93 4.58 -6.82 -0.61
CA SER A 93 4.36 -7.39 0.72
C SER A 93 5.56 -7.19 1.65
N LYS A 94 5.32 -6.65 2.83
CA LYS A 94 6.31 -6.48 3.90
C LYS A 94 6.53 -7.78 4.68
N THR A 95 5.44 -8.54 4.96
CA THR A 95 5.49 -9.77 5.77
C THR A 95 5.62 -11.04 4.95
N LYS A 96 5.49 -10.95 3.61
CA LYS A 96 5.42 -12.11 2.68
C LYS A 96 4.21 -13.03 2.91
N ASN A 97 3.23 -12.59 3.69
CA ASN A 97 2.01 -13.34 4.00
C ASN A 97 0.74 -12.64 3.51
N HIS A 98 0.78 -12.07 2.30
CA HIS A 98 -0.33 -11.30 1.73
C HIS A 98 -1.57 -12.13 1.37
N GLN A 99 -1.51 -13.45 1.32
CA GLN A 99 -2.64 -14.36 1.03
C GLN A 99 -3.42 -14.01 -0.24
N GLY A 100 -2.78 -13.38 -1.22
CA GLY A 100 -3.36 -12.97 -2.50
C GLY A 100 -4.10 -11.63 -2.47
N VAL A 101 -3.96 -10.82 -1.42
CA VAL A 101 -4.59 -9.49 -1.33
C VAL A 101 -3.74 -8.51 -0.52
N ILE A 102 -3.68 -7.28 -1.00
CA ILE A 102 -3.03 -6.13 -0.33
C ILE A 102 -3.92 -4.90 -0.55
N ALA A 103 -4.24 -4.18 0.52
CA ALA A 103 -4.86 -2.87 0.46
C ALA A 103 -3.83 -1.77 0.71
N VAL A 104 -3.88 -0.72 -0.10
CA VAL A 104 -3.11 0.51 0.09
C VAL A 104 -4.00 1.52 0.77
N VAL A 105 -3.54 2.06 1.88
CA VAL A 105 -4.25 3.05 2.68
C VAL A 105 -3.51 4.38 2.67
N PRO A 106 -4.20 5.52 2.89
CA PRO A 106 -3.50 6.77 3.08
C PRO A 106 -2.64 6.72 4.36
N PRO A 107 -1.55 7.49 4.43
CA PRO A 107 -0.75 7.59 5.64
C PRO A 107 -1.62 8.04 6.81
N PHE A 108 -1.28 7.52 8.00
CA PHE A 108 -2.00 7.89 9.20
C PHE A 108 -1.72 9.36 9.55
N ASN A 109 -2.77 10.15 9.72
CA ASN A 109 -2.64 11.52 10.17
C ASN A 109 -2.44 11.52 11.70
N TYR A 110 -1.21 11.76 12.12
CA TYR A 110 -0.91 11.99 13.53
C TYR A 110 -1.40 13.40 13.92
N CYS A 111 -1.81 13.55 15.16
CA CYS A 111 -2.18 14.84 15.74
C CYS A 111 -1.33 15.09 17.00
N GLU A 112 -1.21 16.35 17.40
CA GLU A 112 -0.58 16.72 18.64
C GLU A 112 -1.55 16.52 19.82
N VAL A 113 -1.01 16.44 21.04
CA VAL A 113 -1.85 16.28 22.25
C VAL A 113 -2.82 17.45 22.42
N GLU A 114 -2.38 18.64 22.04
CA GLU A 114 -3.15 19.87 22.06
C GLU A 114 -4.40 19.78 21.18
N ASP A 115 -4.31 19.16 20.01
CA ASP A 115 -5.44 18.94 19.10
C ASP A 115 -6.52 18.06 19.74
N ILE A 116 -6.09 17.02 20.50
CA ILE A 116 -6.99 16.14 21.24
C ILE A 116 -7.74 16.92 22.32
N LEU A 117 -7.03 17.77 23.06
CA LEU A 117 -7.61 18.62 24.10
C LEU A 117 -8.61 19.63 23.54
N GLU A 118 -8.29 20.25 22.40
CA GLU A 118 -9.17 21.19 21.72
C GLU A 118 -10.43 20.49 21.17
N TYR A 119 -10.26 19.29 20.64
CA TYR A 119 -11.39 18.49 20.15
C TYR A 119 -12.37 18.15 21.28
N ALA A 120 -11.90 17.65 22.42
CA ALA A 120 -12.73 17.36 23.58
C ALA A 120 -13.48 18.60 24.09
N LYS A 121 -12.79 19.75 24.18
CA LYS A 121 -13.41 21.05 24.53
C LYS A 121 -14.50 21.44 23.53
N SER A 122 -14.27 21.24 22.24
CA SER A 122 -15.25 21.57 21.19
C SER A 122 -16.53 20.75 21.30
N LYS A 123 -16.43 19.54 21.84
CA LYS A 123 -17.57 18.63 22.13
C LYS A 123 -18.22 18.88 23.48
N ASN A 124 -17.64 19.75 24.32
CA ASN A 124 -18.04 19.97 25.70
C ASN A 124 -18.01 18.67 26.53
N GLU A 125 -17.01 17.84 26.27
CA GLU A 125 -16.76 16.56 26.95
C GLU A 125 -15.54 16.67 27.87
N ASP A 126 -15.55 15.88 28.97
CA ASP A 126 -14.40 15.74 29.82
C ASP A 126 -13.24 15.02 29.09
N VAL A 127 -12.05 15.53 29.25
CA VAL A 127 -10.87 14.97 28.57
C VAL A 127 -10.49 13.63 29.20
N PHE A 128 -10.44 12.59 28.39
CA PHE A 128 -9.90 11.29 28.76
C PHE A 128 -8.84 10.86 27.71
N ILE A 129 -7.58 10.71 28.16
CA ILE A 129 -6.47 10.31 27.30
C ILE A 129 -5.93 8.97 27.82
N LEU A 130 -5.91 7.96 26.95
CA LEU A 130 -5.26 6.68 27.19
C LEU A 130 -3.93 6.62 26.43
N ILE A 131 -2.83 6.48 27.17
CA ILE A 131 -1.49 6.31 26.60
C ILE A 131 -1.15 4.82 26.61
N LEU A 132 -0.88 4.27 25.43
CA LEU A 132 -0.48 2.88 25.24
C LEU A 132 0.98 2.86 24.77
N ASP A 133 1.86 2.25 25.56
CA ASP A 133 3.28 2.13 25.24
C ASP A 133 3.73 0.66 25.31
N GLY A 134 4.51 0.22 24.30
CA GLY A 134 5.08 -1.11 24.27
C GLY A 134 4.06 -2.26 24.21
N ILE A 135 2.85 -2.01 23.65
CA ILE A 135 1.84 -3.06 23.50
C ILE A 135 2.18 -3.90 22.28
N GLU A 136 2.43 -5.18 22.52
CA GLU A 136 2.62 -6.21 21.49
C GLU A 136 1.53 -7.27 21.61
N ASP A 137 1.07 -7.80 20.47
CA ASP A 137 0.16 -8.95 20.47
C ASP A 137 0.95 -10.22 20.75
N PRO A 138 0.72 -10.91 21.89
CA PRO A 138 1.46 -12.11 22.24
C PRO A 138 1.07 -13.36 21.43
N HIS A 139 0.08 -13.24 20.55
CA HIS A 139 -0.47 -14.35 19.76
C HIS A 139 -0.25 -14.22 18.26
N ASN A 140 0.58 -13.28 17.84
CA ASN A 140 0.92 -13.10 16.44
C ASN A 140 2.10 -13.98 16.01
#